data_4023a6a321c00b818b5e59b5d3717585
#
_entry.id   4023a6a321c00b818b5e59b5d3717585
#
_cell.length_a   1.000
_cell.length_b   1.000
_cell.length_c   1.000
_cell.angle_alpha   90.00
_cell.angle_beta   90.00
_cell.angle_gamma   90.00
#
_symmetry.space_group_name_H-M   'P 1'
#
loop_
_entity.id
_entity.type
_entity.pdbx_description
1 polymer ?
#
loop_
_entity_poly.entity_id
_entity_poly.type
_entity_poly.pdbx_seq_one_letter_code
_entity_poly.pdbx_strand_id
1 'polypeptide(L)'
;MSAKKLPGYKQATDEIDQILQRIDESSEIDVDALADDVERAAELLQICGDKLKAAEVRVQQVSQRLAAEQDHDSGPEEARE
;
A
#
# COMPACT_ATOMS: atom_id res chain seq x y z
N MET A 1 -19.67 -6.91 -15.20
CA MET A 1 -19.34 -6.65 -14.88
C MET A 1 -18.99 -6.20 -14.42
N SER A 2 -18.86 -6.25 -14.49
CA SER A 2 -18.58 -5.95 -14.05
C SER A 2 -18.05 -5.41 -13.28
N ALA A 3 -18.08 -5.77 -12.96
CA ALA A 3 -17.69 -5.16 -11.78
C ALA A 3 -16.33 -4.64 -11.83
N LYS A 4 -16.10 -3.53 -11.31
CA LYS A 4 -14.86 -3.03 -11.28
C LYS A 4 -14.12 -3.59 -10.15
N LYS A 5 -13.04 -4.22 -10.37
CA LYS A 5 -12.20 -4.71 -9.35
C LYS A 5 -11.21 -3.65 -9.01
N LEU A 6 -10.93 -3.42 -7.74
CA LEU A 6 -9.87 -2.51 -7.35
C LEU A 6 -8.53 -3.14 -7.70
N PRO A 7 -7.57 -2.35 -8.11
CA PRO A 7 -6.28 -2.89 -8.47
C PRO A 7 -5.56 -3.42 -7.24
N GLY A 8 -4.70 -4.41 -7.45
CA GLY A 8 -3.84 -4.87 -6.39
C GLY A 8 -2.75 -3.86 -6.13
N TYR A 9 -1.97 -4.10 -5.09
CA TYR A 9 -0.92 -3.17 -4.71
C TYR A 9 0.08 -2.97 -5.85
N LYS A 10 0.54 -4.06 -6.44
CA LYS A 10 1.50 -3.94 -7.52
C LYS A 10 0.92 -3.20 -8.72
N GLN A 11 -0.31 -3.51 -9.06
CA GLN A 11 -0.96 -2.83 -10.19
C GLN A 11 -1.10 -1.34 -9.90
N ALA A 12 -1.44 -1.00 -8.66
CA ALA A 12 -1.61 0.39 -8.30
C ALA A 12 -0.28 1.13 -8.35
N THR A 13 0.78 0.53 -7.85
CA THR A 13 2.09 1.20 -7.88
C THR A 13 2.59 1.31 -9.31
N ASP A 14 2.36 0.32 -10.15
CA ASP A 14 2.75 0.40 -11.54
C ASP A 14 2.02 1.54 -12.25
N GLU A 15 0.76 1.69 -11.96
CA GLU A 15 -0.01 2.77 -12.57
C GLU A 15 0.47 4.14 -12.09
N ILE A 16 0.80 4.25 -10.81
CA ILE A 16 1.36 5.49 -10.28
C ILE A 16 2.66 5.83 -11.01
N ASP A 17 3.50 4.83 -11.22
CA ASP A 17 4.75 5.04 -11.93
C ASP A 17 4.50 5.54 -13.34
N GLN A 18 3.52 5.00 -14.02
CA GLN A 18 3.18 5.43 -15.36
C GLN A 18 2.69 6.87 -15.38
N ILE A 19 1.89 7.23 -14.38
CA ILE A 19 1.40 8.59 -14.29
C ILE A 19 2.55 9.56 -14.07
N LEU A 20 3.44 9.23 -13.14
CA LEU A 20 4.58 10.08 -12.86
C LEU A 20 5.47 10.23 -14.08
N GLN A 21 5.64 9.15 -14.81
CA GLN A 21 6.46 9.19 -16.00
C GLN A 21 5.85 10.09 -17.07
N ARG A 22 4.54 10.00 -17.25
CA ARG A 22 3.85 10.86 -18.19
C ARG A 22 4.01 12.33 -17.83
N ILE A 23 3.87 12.64 -16.55
CA ILE A 23 4.01 14.01 -16.10
C ILE A 23 5.43 14.49 -16.33
N ASP A 24 6.39 13.64 -16.02
CA ASP A 24 7.80 14.01 -16.15
C ASP A 24 8.21 14.23 -17.58
N GLU A 25 7.69 13.43 -18.49
CA GLU A 25 8.07 13.52 -19.89
C GLU A 25 7.31 14.55 -20.68
N SER A 26 6.28 15.10 -20.10
CA SER A 26 5.46 16.04 -20.84
C SER A 26 6.18 17.36 -21.02
N SER A 27 6.31 17.79 -22.23
CA SER A 27 6.95 19.06 -22.49
C SER A 27 5.93 20.19 -22.48
N GLU A 28 4.66 19.87 -22.61
CA GLU A 28 3.63 20.86 -22.52
C GLU A 28 2.71 20.50 -21.40
N ILE A 29 2.33 21.45 -20.60
CA ILE A 29 1.45 21.19 -19.50
C ILE A 29 0.03 21.41 -19.90
N ASP A 30 -0.73 20.33 -19.88
CA ASP A 30 -2.16 20.40 -20.07
C ASP A 30 -2.75 20.31 -18.67
N VAL A 31 -3.26 21.42 -18.18
CA VAL A 31 -3.72 21.51 -16.81
C VAL A 31 -4.83 20.53 -16.51
N ASP A 32 -5.73 20.33 -17.45
CA ASP A 32 -6.83 19.40 -17.23
C ASP A 32 -6.34 17.97 -17.14
N ALA A 33 -5.44 17.61 -18.02
CA ALA A 33 -4.89 16.25 -17.98
C ALA A 33 -4.06 16.04 -16.72
N LEU A 34 -3.33 17.05 -16.31
CA LEU A 34 -2.55 16.96 -15.09
C LEU A 34 -3.46 16.80 -13.88
N ALA A 35 -4.56 17.54 -13.85
CA ALA A 35 -5.49 17.43 -12.74
C ALA A 35 -6.08 16.02 -12.68
N ASP A 36 -6.43 15.46 -13.84
CA ASP A 36 -6.96 14.09 -13.87
C ASP A 36 -5.93 13.09 -13.38
N ASP A 37 -4.69 13.27 -13.79
CA ASP A 37 -3.62 12.38 -13.36
C ASP A 37 -3.39 12.47 -11.86
N VAL A 38 -3.42 13.66 -11.31
CA VAL A 38 -3.23 13.84 -9.88
C VAL A 38 -4.38 13.21 -9.11
N GLU A 39 -5.58 13.38 -9.62
CA GLU A 39 -6.74 12.78 -8.97
C GLU A 39 -6.65 11.27 -8.98
N ARG A 40 -6.28 10.71 -10.12
CA ARG A 40 -6.12 9.26 -10.22
C ARG A 40 -5.00 8.77 -9.31
N ALA A 41 -3.90 9.49 -9.27
CA ALA A 41 -2.77 9.11 -8.41
C ALA A 41 -3.19 9.14 -6.94
N ALA A 42 -4.00 10.11 -6.55
CA ALA A 42 -4.49 10.17 -5.17
C ALA A 42 -5.34 8.97 -4.83
N GLU A 43 -6.20 8.55 -5.75
CA GLU A 43 -7.00 7.34 -5.54
C GLU A 43 -6.12 6.12 -5.38
N LEU A 44 -5.12 6.01 -6.22
CA LEU A 44 -4.23 4.86 -6.16
C LEU A 44 -3.41 4.84 -4.89
N LEU A 45 -2.98 6.00 -4.44
CA LEU A 45 -2.24 6.09 -3.19
C LEU A 45 -3.11 5.66 -2.02
N GLN A 46 -4.39 6.02 -2.05
CA GLN A 46 -5.28 5.60 -1.01
C GLN A 46 -5.46 4.09 -1.01
N ILE A 47 -5.60 3.49 -2.18
CA ILE A 47 -5.71 2.04 -2.29
C ILE A 47 -4.46 1.37 -1.72
N CYS A 48 -3.29 1.89 -2.08
CA CYS A 48 -2.04 1.34 -1.56
C CYS A 48 -1.97 1.46 -0.05
N GLY A 49 -2.36 2.63 0.48
CA GLY A 49 -2.37 2.84 1.91
C GLY A 49 -3.29 1.87 2.64
N ASP A 50 -4.48 1.64 2.08
CA ASP A 50 -5.42 0.71 2.68
C ASP A 50 -4.86 -0.71 2.69
N LYS A 51 -4.22 -1.10 1.60
CA LYS A 51 -3.67 -2.44 1.52
C LYS A 51 -2.49 -2.62 2.45
N LEU A 52 -1.67 -1.61 2.57
CA LEU A 52 -0.55 -1.67 3.51
C LEU A 52 -1.05 -1.74 4.94
N LYS A 53 -2.10 -0.99 5.24
CA LYS A 53 -2.65 -1.03 6.57
C LYS A 53 -3.23 -2.40 6.89
N ALA A 54 -3.92 -2.99 5.94
CA ALA A 54 -4.46 -4.32 6.14
C ALA A 54 -3.35 -5.34 6.36
N ALA A 55 -2.27 -5.21 5.62
CA ALA A 55 -1.12 -6.10 5.79
C ALA A 55 -0.47 -5.89 7.16
N GLU A 56 -0.41 -4.66 7.60
CA GLU A 56 0.17 -4.35 8.89
C GLU A 56 -0.63 -5.01 10.01
N VAL A 57 -1.95 -4.94 9.92
CA VAL A 57 -2.81 -5.57 10.91
C VAL A 57 -2.58 -7.08 10.93
N ARG A 58 -2.46 -7.68 9.77
CA ARG A 58 -2.21 -9.11 9.70
C ARG A 58 -0.87 -9.49 10.32
N VAL A 59 0.14 -8.69 10.05
CA VAL A 59 1.45 -8.93 10.63
C VAL A 59 1.38 -8.85 12.14
N GLN A 60 0.64 -7.86 12.65
CA GLN A 60 0.48 -7.73 14.07
C GLN A 60 -0.22 -8.93 14.69
N GLN A 61 -1.24 -9.42 14.01
CA GLN A 61 -1.97 -10.57 14.51
C GLN A 61 -1.09 -11.82 14.57
N VAL A 62 -0.30 -12.02 13.53
CA VAL A 62 0.60 -13.16 13.49
C VAL A 62 1.69 -13.00 14.54
N SER A 63 2.22 -11.81 14.71
CA SER A 63 3.24 -11.55 15.71
C SER A 63 2.72 -11.82 17.11
N GLN A 64 1.50 -11.42 17.37
CA GLN A 64 0.91 -11.67 18.69
C GLN A 64 0.74 -13.15 18.93
N ARG A 65 0.32 -13.87 17.92
CA ARG A 65 0.14 -15.30 18.04
C ARG A 65 1.47 -16.00 18.32
N LEU A 66 2.50 -15.60 17.58
CA LEU A 66 3.82 -16.17 17.77
C LEU A 66 4.37 -15.85 19.17
N ALA A 67 4.17 -14.63 19.60
CA ALA A 67 4.62 -14.25 20.92
C ALA A 67 3.92 -15.04 21.99
N ALA A 68 2.64 -15.27 21.83
CA ALA A 68 1.89 -16.05 22.80
C ALA A 68 2.41 -17.49 22.87
N GLU A 69 2.72 -18.04 21.71
CA GLU A 69 3.24 -19.39 21.68
C GLU A 69 4.63 -19.50 22.28
N GLN A 70 5.45 -18.52 22.01
CA GLN A 70 6.78 -18.54 22.53
C GLN A 70 6.84 -18.22 23.99
N ASP A 71 5.85 -17.49 24.43
CA ASP A 71 5.84 -17.02 25.76
C ASP A 71 5.91 -18.10 26.77
N HIS A 72 5.16 -19.17 26.60
CA HIS A 72 5.23 -20.16 27.59
C HIS A 72 6.47 -21.00 27.47
N ASP A 73 7.30 -20.71 26.49
CA ASP A 73 8.46 -21.43 26.35
C ASP A 73 9.59 -20.71 26.92
N SER A 74 9.81 -19.56 26.52
CA SER A 74 10.97 -18.91 26.82
C SER A 74 10.87 -18.12 28.02
N GLY A 75 9.93 -17.77 28.35
CA GLY A 75 9.95 -16.93 29.36
C GLY A 75 10.59 -15.71 29.05
N PRO A 76 10.77 -15.09 29.88
CA PRO A 76 11.08 -13.79 29.71
C PRO A 76 12.33 -13.35 29.37
N GLU A 77 12.94 -13.90 29.32
CA GLU A 77 13.99 -13.51 28.98
C GLU A 77 14.11 -12.76 28.06
N GLU A 78 13.84 -12.70 27.64
CA GLU A 78 14.00 -12.16 26.70
C GLU A 78 13.73 -11.01 26.69
N ALA A 79 13.25 -10.88 26.91
CA ALA A 79 12.94 -9.83 26.70
C ALA A 79 13.64 -8.88 27.27
N ARG A 80 13.95 -8.95 27.56
CA ARG A 80 14.38 -8.23 27.92
C ARG A 80 15.15 -7.64 27.78
N GLU A 81 15.40 -7.60 27.75
CA GLU A 81 16.00 -6.96 27.83
C GLU A 81 16.19 -6.42 27.78
#